data_ff5a81daf32ea789b1896d3080cf248b
#
_entry.id   ff5a81daf32ea789b1896d3080cf248b
#
_cell.length_a   1.000
_cell.length_b   1.000
_cell.length_c   1.000
_cell.angle_alpha   90.00
_cell.angle_beta   90.00
_cell.angle_gamma   90.00
#
_symmetry.space_group_name_H-M   'P 1'
#
loop_
_entity.id
_entity.type
_entity.pdbx_description
1 polymer ?
#
loop_
_entity_poly.entity_id
_entity_poly.type
_entity_poly.pdbx_seq_one_letter_code
_entity_poly.pdbx_strand_id
1 'polypeptide(L)'
;MSREGMTLSNRSAAVLPVWTSVLAVVAHPDDESFGLGAILDAFVLAGARVEVLCLTHGEASTLHGAPGELASVREAELAAAAEALGVSRTTLHHHTDGALSELSGTTLVTEVVAAAKTSRAEGLLVFDTAGVTGHPDHVAATAAGLLAGETLNLPVLGWTLPETVAAQLNREYDASFTGHVDEAIDVKVTVDRARQLVACHAHKSQALPSSILWRRLELLADTESLRWLRQADSAAGQPATLVRLAGQVAAADGQPMRVAHRGGDKFDINVRGHTITVDQPVRDGGDDTAPTPTELFIASLASCVAFYARRYLARHNLPTDGLAVEATFDMGSRPARVSGIDLRLIVPDGVPAERLDPLLAVATHCTVHNTLATAPEVSISLVDAPKGQPDQKLANGER
;
A
#
# COMPACT_ATOMS: atom_id res chain seq x y z
N MET A 1 25.05 -43.36 6.73
CA MET A 1 23.68 -42.88 6.52
C MET A 1 23.67 -41.39 6.86
N SER A 2 23.89 -40.59 5.84
CA SER A 2 24.04 -39.15 5.93
C SER A 2 22.63 -38.51 6.01
N ARG A 3 22.41 -37.65 7.02
CA ARG A 3 21.21 -36.81 7.12
C ARG A 3 21.44 -35.60 6.24
N GLU A 4 20.78 -35.57 5.10
CA GLU A 4 20.64 -34.36 4.30
C GLU A 4 19.72 -33.38 5.04
N GLY A 5 20.29 -32.23 5.41
CA GLY A 5 19.59 -31.13 6.00
C GLY A 5 18.78 -30.39 4.93
N MET A 6 17.48 -30.50 5.04
CA MET A 6 16.54 -29.73 4.24
C MET A 6 16.53 -28.29 4.78
N THR A 7 17.31 -27.42 4.13
CA THR A 7 17.25 -25.97 4.37
C THR A 7 15.95 -25.44 3.77
N LEU A 8 14.93 -25.24 4.60
CA LEU A 8 13.75 -24.43 4.24
C LEU A 8 14.21 -22.98 4.07
N SER A 9 14.30 -22.53 2.83
CA SER A 9 14.49 -21.12 2.50
C SER A 9 13.26 -20.33 2.96
N ASN A 10 13.40 -19.66 4.08
CA ASN A 10 12.40 -18.75 4.62
C ASN A 10 12.47 -17.46 3.79
N ARG A 11 11.76 -17.38 2.66
CA ARG A 11 11.56 -16.13 1.90
C ARG A 11 10.52 -15.31 2.63
N SER A 12 10.98 -14.26 3.31
CA SER A 12 10.16 -13.20 3.87
C SER A 12 9.24 -12.62 2.77
N ALA A 13 7.96 -12.41 3.08
CA ALA A 13 7.05 -11.69 2.20
C ALA A 13 7.67 -10.33 1.88
N ALA A 14 7.98 -10.08 0.62
CA ALA A 14 8.59 -8.82 0.20
C ALA A 14 7.53 -7.72 0.23
N VAL A 15 7.87 -6.58 0.84
CA VAL A 15 7.00 -5.41 1.00
C VAL A 15 7.20 -4.47 -0.18
N LEU A 16 6.16 -3.72 -0.58
CA LEU A 16 6.29 -2.64 -1.56
C LEU A 16 7.37 -1.64 -1.14
N PRO A 17 8.11 -1.06 -2.09
CA PRO A 17 9.10 -0.03 -1.77
C PRO A 17 8.43 1.20 -1.13
N VAL A 18 9.14 1.86 -0.22
CA VAL A 18 8.67 3.08 0.44
C VAL A 18 8.95 4.27 -0.48
N TRP A 19 8.08 4.48 -1.46
CA TRP A 19 8.11 5.65 -2.33
C TRP A 19 7.07 6.66 -1.86
N THR A 20 7.44 7.92 -1.83
CA THR A 20 6.52 9.02 -1.49
C THR A 20 5.77 9.54 -2.72
N SER A 21 6.26 9.22 -3.93
CA SER A 21 5.61 9.54 -5.20
C SER A 21 5.83 8.42 -6.22
N VAL A 22 4.75 7.93 -6.79
CA VAL A 22 4.72 6.82 -7.77
C VAL A 22 4.04 7.29 -9.03
N LEU A 23 4.66 7.00 -10.18
CA LEU A 23 4.01 7.15 -11.47
C LEU A 23 3.73 5.76 -12.06
N ALA A 24 2.46 5.44 -12.26
CA ALA A 24 2.06 4.29 -13.04
C ALA A 24 1.95 4.67 -14.52
N VAL A 25 2.46 3.81 -15.40
CA VAL A 25 2.38 4.00 -16.87
C VAL A 25 1.61 2.82 -17.44
N VAL A 26 0.48 3.11 -18.05
CA VAL A 26 -0.44 2.11 -18.63
C VAL A 26 -0.80 2.47 -20.08
N ALA A 27 -1.23 1.47 -20.83
CA ALA A 27 -1.60 1.66 -22.22
C ALA A 27 -3.02 2.20 -22.38
N HIS A 28 -3.99 1.62 -21.66
CA HIS A 28 -5.43 1.88 -21.86
C HIS A 28 -6.12 2.24 -20.53
N PRO A 29 -7.25 2.98 -20.59
CA PRO A 29 -8.13 3.12 -19.43
C PRO A 29 -8.73 1.76 -19.08
N ASP A 30 -8.56 1.28 -17.89
CA ASP A 30 -8.89 0.04 -17.21
C ASP A 30 -7.66 -0.74 -16.71
N ASP A 31 -6.49 -0.56 -17.32
CA ASP A 31 -5.24 -1.19 -16.88
C ASP A 31 -4.87 -0.76 -15.45
N GLU A 32 -5.07 0.52 -15.13
CA GLU A 32 -4.80 1.07 -13.81
C GLU A 32 -5.72 0.46 -12.74
N SER A 33 -6.89 -0.04 -13.11
CA SER A 33 -7.89 -0.64 -12.21
C SER A 33 -7.77 -2.16 -12.17
N PHE A 34 -7.99 -2.81 -13.29
CA PHE A 34 -7.96 -4.28 -13.37
C PHE A 34 -6.55 -4.85 -13.21
N GLY A 35 -5.51 -4.16 -13.70
CA GLY A 35 -4.11 -4.57 -13.56
C GLY A 35 -3.49 -4.11 -12.25
N LEU A 36 -3.35 -2.80 -12.09
CA LEU A 36 -2.55 -2.19 -11.04
C LEU A 36 -3.34 -1.76 -9.80
N GLY A 37 -4.68 -1.80 -9.83
CA GLY A 37 -5.54 -1.08 -8.88
C GLY A 37 -5.26 -1.39 -7.41
N ALA A 38 -5.05 -2.64 -7.05
CA ALA A 38 -4.73 -3.02 -5.68
C ALA A 38 -3.32 -2.53 -5.25
N ILE A 39 -2.37 -2.47 -6.17
CA ILE A 39 -1.02 -1.96 -5.91
C ILE A 39 -1.05 -0.44 -5.77
N LEU A 40 -1.79 0.26 -6.65
CA LEU A 40 -1.97 1.72 -6.56
C LEU A 40 -2.64 2.10 -5.24
N ASP A 41 -3.69 1.38 -4.84
CA ASP A 41 -4.35 1.57 -3.56
C ASP A 41 -3.40 1.31 -2.38
N ALA A 42 -2.57 0.27 -2.44
CA ALA A 42 -1.58 -0.01 -1.40
C ALA A 42 -0.57 1.14 -1.25
N PHE A 43 -0.09 1.73 -2.34
CA PHE A 43 0.77 2.92 -2.30
C PHE A 43 0.04 4.15 -1.73
N VAL A 44 -1.20 4.38 -2.13
CA VAL A 44 -2.02 5.48 -1.59
C VAL A 44 -2.25 5.32 -0.09
N LEU A 45 -2.56 4.10 0.36
CA LEU A 45 -2.73 3.80 1.78
C LEU A 45 -1.43 3.96 2.58
N ALA A 46 -0.28 3.68 1.96
CA ALA A 46 1.04 3.94 2.54
C ALA A 46 1.40 5.43 2.59
N GLY A 47 0.56 6.32 2.05
CA GLY A 47 0.75 7.78 2.05
C GLY A 47 1.50 8.31 0.82
N ALA A 48 1.77 7.48 -0.17
CA ALA A 48 2.38 7.93 -1.42
C ALA A 48 1.41 8.76 -2.25
N ARG A 49 1.94 9.75 -2.95
CA ARG A 49 1.23 10.41 -4.04
C ARG A 49 1.33 9.55 -5.29
N VAL A 50 0.21 9.05 -5.75
CA VAL A 50 0.13 8.19 -6.93
C VAL A 50 -0.43 8.98 -8.09
N GLU A 51 0.26 8.95 -9.24
CA GLU A 51 -0.20 9.51 -10.51
C GLU A 51 -0.22 8.40 -11.58
N VAL A 52 -1.14 8.51 -12.53
CA VAL A 52 -1.29 7.57 -13.64
C VAL A 52 -1.11 8.31 -14.96
N LEU A 53 -0.22 7.81 -15.80
CA LEU A 53 -0.09 8.17 -17.21
C LEU A 53 -0.70 7.06 -18.05
N CYS A 54 -1.80 7.35 -18.74
CA CYS A 54 -2.46 6.48 -19.68
C CYS A 54 -2.18 6.97 -21.11
N LEU A 55 -1.74 6.10 -22.00
CA LEU A 55 -1.19 6.51 -23.30
C LEU A 55 -2.23 6.60 -24.42
N THR A 56 -3.32 5.84 -24.33
CA THR A 56 -4.40 5.85 -25.32
C THR A 56 -5.76 6.00 -24.66
N HIS A 57 -6.80 6.28 -25.43
CA HIS A 57 -8.18 6.23 -24.94
C HIS A 57 -8.77 4.82 -24.95
N GLY A 58 -8.06 3.82 -25.48
CA GLY A 58 -8.56 2.45 -25.62
C GLY A 58 -9.77 2.34 -26.56
N GLU A 59 -9.86 3.22 -27.54
CA GLU A 59 -11.04 3.42 -28.40
C GLU A 59 -11.27 2.27 -29.40
N ALA A 60 -10.27 1.43 -29.62
CA ALA A 60 -10.39 0.24 -30.46
C ALA A 60 -10.89 -1.01 -29.71
N SER A 61 -11.20 -0.89 -28.41
CA SER A 61 -11.68 -2.03 -27.61
C SER A 61 -12.94 -2.65 -28.19
N THR A 62 -12.95 -3.99 -28.30
CA THR A 62 -14.09 -4.79 -28.75
C THR A 62 -14.95 -5.30 -27.61
N LEU A 63 -14.58 -5.01 -26.36
CA LEU A 63 -15.29 -5.52 -25.17
C LEU A 63 -16.57 -4.75 -24.86
N HIS A 64 -16.74 -3.55 -25.41
CA HIS A 64 -17.92 -2.72 -25.14
C HIS A 64 -19.08 -3.05 -26.07
N GLY A 65 -20.31 -2.99 -25.55
CA GLY A 65 -21.54 -3.13 -26.35
C GLY A 65 -22.26 -1.82 -26.64
N ALA A 66 -21.69 -0.65 -26.32
CA ALA A 66 -22.37 0.64 -26.43
C ALA A 66 -21.96 1.40 -27.71
N PRO A 67 -22.90 1.87 -28.54
CA PRO A 67 -22.61 2.81 -29.62
C PRO A 67 -22.29 4.19 -29.03
N GLY A 68 -21.28 4.89 -29.54
CA GLY A 68 -20.92 6.23 -29.17
C GLY A 68 -19.44 6.52 -29.29
N GLU A 69 -19.01 7.71 -28.87
CA GLU A 69 -17.59 8.07 -28.81
C GLU A 69 -16.93 7.36 -27.60
N LEU A 70 -16.48 6.14 -27.83
CA LEU A 70 -15.86 5.32 -26.80
C LEU A 70 -14.69 6.01 -26.10
N ALA A 71 -13.92 6.83 -26.80
CA ALA A 71 -12.83 7.62 -26.23
C ALA A 71 -13.31 8.50 -25.08
N SER A 72 -14.38 9.29 -25.27
CA SER A 72 -14.93 10.16 -24.22
C SER A 72 -15.54 9.38 -23.05
N VAL A 73 -16.15 8.22 -23.33
CA VAL A 73 -16.68 7.33 -22.29
C VAL A 73 -15.56 6.81 -21.42
N ARG A 74 -14.50 6.27 -22.02
CA ARG A 74 -13.36 5.70 -21.29
C ARG A 74 -12.54 6.75 -20.53
N GLU A 75 -12.45 7.97 -21.03
CA GLU A 75 -11.86 9.09 -20.29
C GLU A 75 -12.62 9.37 -18.99
N ALA A 76 -13.95 9.44 -19.05
CA ALA A 76 -14.78 9.65 -17.87
C ALA A 76 -14.71 8.47 -16.90
N GLU A 77 -14.64 7.24 -17.40
CA GLU A 77 -14.47 6.03 -16.61
C GLU A 77 -13.10 5.99 -15.89
N LEU A 78 -12.02 6.36 -16.60
CA LEU A 78 -10.68 6.50 -16.01
C LEU A 78 -10.66 7.52 -14.87
N ALA A 79 -11.31 8.67 -15.04
CA ALA A 79 -11.38 9.69 -14.01
C ALA A 79 -12.11 9.18 -12.76
N ALA A 80 -13.25 8.49 -12.93
CA ALA A 80 -14.02 7.91 -11.84
C ALA A 80 -13.27 6.79 -11.11
N ALA A 81 -12.54 5.94 -11.87
CA ALA A 81 -11.72 4.87 -11.32
C ALA A 81 -10.53 5.42 -10.51
N ALA A 82 -9.87 6.45 -11.03
CA ALA A 82 -8.78 7.14 -10.34
C ALA A 82 -9.25 7.76 -9.00
N GLU A 83 -10.44 8.37 -8.98
CA GLU A 83 -11.05 8.89 -7.74
C GLU A 83 -11.28 7.76 -6.74
N ALA A 84 -11.82 6.62 -7.17
CA ALA A 84 -12.07 5.47 -6.31
C ALA A 84 -10.78 4.92 -5.69
N LEU A 85 -9.67 4.88 -6.44
CA LEU A 85 -8.36 4.43 -5.98
C LEU A 85 -7.63 5.49 -5.13
N GLY A 86 -8.06 6.76 -5.16
CA GLY A 86 -7.37 7.86 -4.49
C GLY A 86 -6.12 8.31 -5.24
N VAL A 87 -6.05 8.03 -6.54
CA VAL A 87 -5.01 8.55 -7.44
C VAL A 87 -5.09 10.08 -7.46
N SER A 88 -3.95 10.74 -7.28
CA SER A 88 -3.92 12.20 -7.15
C SER A 88 -4.05 12.92 -8.48
N ARG A 89 -3.68 12.27 -9.58
CA ARG A 89 -3.75 12.81 -10.93
C ARG A 89 -3.71 11.71 -11.97
N THR A 90 -4.54 11.85 -13.02
CA THR A 90 -4.42 11.11 -14.27
C THR A 90 -3.99 12.03 -15.40
N THR A 91 -3.14 11.52 -16.28
CA THR A 91 -2.80 12.17 -17.54
C THR A 91 -3.14 11.17 -18.64
N LEU A 92 -4.03 11.56 -19.55
CA LEU A 92 -4.48 10.75 -20.66
C LEU A 92 -3.93 11.33 -21.96
N HIS A 93 -3.18 10.54 -22.70
CA HIS A 93 -2.66 10.90 -24.02
C HIS A 93 -3.60 10.40 -25.12
N HIS A 94 -3.43 10.92 -26.34
CA HIS A 94 -4.30 10.69 -27.47
C HIS A 94 -3.61 9.86 -28.58
N HIS A 95 -2.73 8.91 -28.17
CA HIS A 95 -2.19 7.98 -29.16
C HIS A 95 -3.26 7.01 -29.61
N THR A 96 -3.13 6.54 -30.84
CA THR A 96 -4.07 5.56 -31.41
C THR A 96 -3.96 4.23 -30.67
N ASP A 97 -5.08 3.73 -30.17
CA ASP A 97 -5.20 2.42 -29.55
C ASP A 97 -4.84 1.31 -30.55
N GLY A 98 -4.02 0.36 -30.08
CA GLY A 98 -3.47 -0.73 -30.92
C GLY A 98 -2.21 -0.36 -31.70
N ALA A 99 -1.75 0.90 -31.66
CA ALA A 99 -0.65 1.39 -32.49
C ALA A 99 0.55 1.97 -31.70
N LEU A 100 0.63 1.79 -30.37
CA LEU A 100 1.74 2.31 -29.59
C LEU A 100 3.10 1.73 -30.03
N SER A 101 3.12 0.48 -30.48
CA SER A 101 4.32 -0.17 -31.01
C SER A 101 4.83 0.40 -32.34
N GLU A 102 3.98 1.14 -33.08
CA GLU A 102 4.33 1.79 -34.34
C GLU A 102 4.98 3.17 -34.15
N LEU A 103 4.81 3.73 -32.95
CA LEU A 103 5.40 5.02 -32.61
C LEU A 103 6.92 4.93 -32.47
N SER A 104 7.61 6.04 -32.74
CA SER A 104 9.03 6.11 -32.41
C SER A 104 9.21 5.91 -30.90
N GLY A 105 10.09 5.00 -30.50
CA GLY A 105 10.34 4.72 -29.07
C GLY A 105 10.74 5.98 -28.29
N THR A 106 11.32 6.98 -28.95
CA THR A 106 11.67 8.27 -28.33
C THR A 106 10.45 9.12 -27.96
N THR A 107 9.33 9.00 -28.66
CA THR A 107 8.09 9.74 -28.37
C THR A 107 7.54 9.33 -26.99
N LEU A 108 7.24 8.06 -26.83
CA LEU A 108 6.69 7.52 -25.57
C LEU A 108 7.65 7.74 -24.39
N VAL A 109 8.94 7.50 -24.59
CA VAL A 109 9.96 7.73 -23.55
C VAL A 109 9.98 9.19 -23.11
N THR A 110 9.92 10.15 -24.05
CA THR A 110 9.91 11.57 -23.73
C THR A 110 8.71 11.96 -22.88
N GLU A 111 7.55 11.41 -23.19
CA GLU A 111 6.30 11.64 -22.45
C GLU A 111 6.35 11.06 -21.03
N VAL A 112 6.81 9.81 -20.89
CA VAL A 112 7.00 9.19 -19.58
C VAL A 112 8.02 9.95 -18.74
N VAL A 113 9.15 10.37 -19.32
CA VAL A 113 10.16 11.20 -18.64
C VAL A 113 9.57 12.53 -18.18
N ALA A 114 8.75 13.19 -19.01
CA ALA A 114 8.10 14.44 -18.65
C ALA A 114 7.10 14.24 -17.49
N ALA A 115 6.29 13.20 -17.55
CA ALA A 115 5.34 12.84 -16.50
C ALA A 115 6.06 12.50 -15.18
N ALA A 116 7.12 11.69 -15.23
CA ALA A 116 7.91 11.31 -14.05
C ALA A 116 8.58 12.51 -13.37
N LYS A 117 9.11 13.47 -14.16
CA LYS A 117 9.65 14.72 -13.63
C LYS A 117 8.56 15.60 -13.00
N THR A 118 7.41 15.72 -13.65
CA THR A 118 6.28 16.53 -13.16
C THR A 118 5.73 15.99 -11.85
N SER A 119 5.56 14.66 -11.76
CA SER A 119 5.11 13.98 -10.56
C SER A 119 6.21 13.89 -9.48
N ARG A 120 7.46 14.17 -9.80
CA ARG A 120 8.63 13.90 -8.96
C ARG A 120 8.65 12.46 -8.50
N ALA A 121 8.39 11.54 -9.43
CA ALA A 121 8.32 10.11 -9.13
C ALA A 121 9.64 9.60 -8.52
N GLU A 122 9.54 8.82 -7.47
CA GLU A 122 10.65 8.07 -6.87
C GLU A 122 10.77 6.66 -7.44
N GLY A 123 9.72 6.20 -8.12
CA GLY A 123 9.70 4.93 -8.83
C GLY A 123 8.56 4.88 -9.85
N LEU A 124 8.74 4.00 -10.83
CA LEU A 124 7.76 3.74 -11.87
C LEU A 124 7.09 2.39 -11.64
N LEU A 125 5.79 2.33 -11.89
CA LEU A 125 5.01 1.10 -11.89
C LEU A 125 4.47 0.86 -13.31
N VAL A 126 4.77 -0.29 -13.87
CA VAL A 126 4.40 -0.71 -15.22
C VAL A 126 3.88 -2.15 -15.21
N PHE A 127 3.45 -2.66 -16.36
CA PHE A 127 3.26 -4.11 -16.53
C PHE A 127 4.62 -4.80 -16.69
N ASP A 128 4.66 -6.12 -16.58
CA ASP A 128 5.87 -6.89 -16.87
C ASP A 128 6.28 -6.75 -18.34
N THR A 129 7.52 -7.05 -18.66
CA THR A 129 8.13 -6.86 -19.98
C THR A 129 7.37 -7.51 -21.13
N ALA A 130 6.66 -8.61 -20.88
CA ALA A 130 5.77 -9.25 -21.83
C ALA A 130 4.39 -8.58 -21.97
N GLY A 131 4.13 -7.47 -21.26
CA GLY A 131 2.83 -6.81 -21.23
C GLY A 131 1.75 -7.60 -20.51
N VAL A 132 2.07 -8.69 -19.83
CA VAL A 132 1.21 -9.60 -19.07
C VAL A 132 0.10 -10.25 -19.91
N THR A 133 -0.66 -9.47 -20.67
CA THR A 133 -1.84 -9.91 -21.44
C THR A 133 -1.50 -10.34 -22.87
N GLY A 134 -0.26 -10.11 -23.32
CA GLY A 134 0.17 -10.29 -24.71
C GLY A 134 -0.20 -9.14 -25.65
N HIS A 135 -0.82 -8.05 -25.14
CA HIS A 135 -1.18 -6.89 -25.95
C HIS A 135 0.07 -6.07 -26.34
N PRO A 136 0.29 -5.74 -27.65
CA PRO A 136 1.49 -5.00 -28.08
C PRO A 136 1.64 -3.64 -27.40
N ASP A 137 0.55 -2.93 -27.13
CA ASP A 137 0.57 -1.62 -26.48
C ASP A 137 1.06 -1.70 -25.02
N HIS A 138 0.73 -2.78 -24.28
CA HIS A 138 1.26 -3.00 -22.95
C HIS A 138 2.77 -3.18 -22.97
N VAL A 139 3.28 -3.92 -23.97
CA VAL A 139 4.72 -4.10 -24.18
C VAL A 139 5.39 -2.76 -24.49
N ALA A 140 4.78 -1.94 -25.35
CA ALA A 140 5.30 -0.62 -25.72
C ALA A 140 5.31 0.35 -24.55
N ALA A 141 4.22 0.40 -23.77
CA ALA A 141 4.12 1.22 -22.54
C ALA A 141 5.17 0.82 -21.50
N THR A 142 5.37 -0.49 -21.30
CA THR A 142 6.40 -1.03 -20.39
C THR A 142 7.80 -0.68 -20.85
N ALA A 143 8.10 -0.84 -22.13
CA ALA A 143 9.39 -0.49 -22.70
C ALA A 143 9.70 1.00 -22.53
N ALA A 144 8.71 1.88 -22.75
CA ALA A 144 8.86 3.32 -22.52
C ALA A 144 9.12 3.63 -21.05
N GLY A 145 8.43 2.97 -20.12
CA GLY A 145 8.66 3.09 -18.69
C GLY A 145 10.07 2.66 -18.27
N LEU A 146 10.58 1.56 -18.81
CA LEU A 146 11.93 1.07 -18.54
C LEU A 146 13.00 2.06 -19.02
N LEU A 147 12.90 2.54 -20.25
CA LEU A 147 13.85 3.51 -20.82
C LEU A 147 13.78 4.87 -20.11
N ALA A 148 12.59 5.29 -19.68
CA ALA A 148 12.45 6.49 -18.84
C ALA A 148 13.09 6.29 -17.45
N GLY A 149 12.90 5.11 -16.85
CA GLY A 149 13.57 4.73 -15.60
C GLY A 149 15.09 4.74 -15.72
N GLU A 150 15.64 4.25 -16.83
CA GLU A 150 17.07 4.32 -17.14
C GLU A 150 17.53 5.78 -17.28
N THR A 151 16.81 6.58 -18.06
CA THR A 151 17.12 8.00 -18.33
C THR A 151 17.15 8.84 -17.04
N LEU A 152 16.26 8.55 -16.09
CA LEU A 152 16.10 9.31 -14.85
C LEU A 152 16.77 8.66 -13.64
N ASN A 153 17.40 7.50 -13.84
CA ASN A 153 17.90 6.63 -12.79
C ASN A 153 16.84 6.30 -11.70
N LEU A 154 15.62 5.99 -12.15
CA LEU A 154 14.52 5.58 -11.27
C LEU A 154 14.38 4.05 -11.27
N PRO A 155 14.02 3.45 -10.13
CA PRO A 155 13.63 2.05 -10.07
C PRO A 155 12.29 1.84 -10.79
N VAL A 156 12.11 0.66 -11.39
CA VAL A 156 10.90 0.27 -12.11
C VAL A 156 10.41 -1.08 -11.60
N LEU A 157 9.17 -1.11 -11.10
CA LEU A 157 8.44 -2.32 -10.74
C LEU A 157 7.49 -2.72 -11.87
N GLY A 158 7.54 -3.97 -12.27
CA GLY A 158 6.61 -4.57 -13.22
C GLY A 158 5.58 -5.44 -12.50
N TRP A 159 4.30 -5.16 -12.72
CA TRP A 159 3.22 -6.05 -12.31
C TRP A 159 3.20 -7.30 -13.17
N THR A 160 3.06 -8.46 -12.54
CA THR A 160 3.07 -9.75 -13.22
C THR A 160 2.04 -10.71 -12.62
N LEU A 161 1.84 -11.86 -13.27
CA LEU A 161 0.99 -12.93 -12.78
C LEU A 161 1.83 -14.12 -12.32
N PRO A 162 1.38 -14.91 -11.33
CA PRO A 162 1.88 -16.26 -11.12
C PRO A 162 1.64 -17.11 -12.39
N GLU A 163 2.60 -17.97 -12.75
CA GLU A 163 2.50 -18.85 -13.91
C GLU A 163 1.22 -19.70 -13.88
N THR A 164 0.83 -20.17 -12.70
CA THR A 164 -0.39 -20.97 -12.52
C THR A 164 -1.66 -20.22 -12.88
N VAL A 165 -1.73 -18.92 -12.55
CA VAL A 165 -2.85 -18.04 -12.88
C VAL A 165 -2.90 -17.77 -14.39
N ALA A 166 -1.76 -17.40 -14.97
CA ALA A 166 -1.66 -17.16 -16.41
C ALA A 166 -2.03 -18.42 -17.22
N ALA A 167 -1.50 -19.59 -16.84
CA ALA A 167 -1.83 -20.86 -17.51
C ALA A 167 -3.32 -21.22 -17.37
N GLN A 168 -3.97 -20.89 -16.26
CA GLN A 168 -5.40 -21.14 -16.10
C GLN A 168 -6.25 -20.22 -16.98
N LEU A 169 -5.94 -18.92 -17.01
CA LEU A 169 -6.62 -17.95 -17.88
C LEU A 169 -6.47 -18.32 -19.36
N ASN A 170 -5.27 -18.73 -19.78
CA ASN A 170 -5.01 -19.16 -21.14
C ASN A 170 -5.85 -20.39 -21.53
N ARG A 171 -6.03 -21.35 -20.61
CA ARG A 171 -6.88 -22.52 -20.86
C ARG A 171 -8.37 -22.21 -20.91
N GLU A 172 -8.84 -21.29 -20.02
CA GLU A 172 -10.26 -20.99 -19.91
C GLU A 172 -10.77 -20.06 -21.04
N TYR A 173 -9.90 -19.18 -21.56
CA TYR A 173 -10.30 -18.10 -22.48
C TYR A 173 -9.57 -18.11 -23.81
N ASP A 174 -8.74 -19.12 -24.10
CA ASP A 174 -7.87 -19.14 -25.30
C ASP A 174 -7.03 -17.86 -25.44
N ALA A 175 -6.46 -17.42 -24.31
CA ALA A 175 -5.72 -16.16 -24.18
C ALA A 175 -4.19 -16.40 -24.19
N SER A 176 -3.40 -15.32 -24.17
CA SER A 176 -1.95 -15.34 -24.26
C SER A 176 -1.28 -14.64 -23.06
N PHE A 177 -1.80 -14.84 -21.84
CA PHE A 177 -1.19 -14.29 -20.66
C PHE A 177 0.20 -14.88 -20.40
N THR A 178 1.11 -14.01 -20.01
CA THR A 178 2.44 -14.40 -19.53
C THR A 178 2.47 -14.31 -18.01
N GLY A 179 2.96 -15.35 -17.35
CA GLY A 179 3.17 -15.41 -15.92
C GLY A 179 4.57 -15.90 -15.59
N HIS A 180 4.92 -15.86 -14.30
CA HIS A 180 6.21 -16.29 -13.81
C HIS A 180 6.09 -17.29 -12.67
N VAL A 181 7.07 -18.21 -12.58
CA VAL A 181 7.25 -19.10 -11.43
C VAL A 181 7.58 -18.27 -10.18
N ASP A 182 7.26 -18.81 -9.02
CA ASP A 182 7.40 -18.10 -7.75
C ASP A 182 8.82 -17.59 -7.49
N GLU A 183 9.84 -18.31 -7.97
CA GLU A 183 11.24 -17.93 -7.83
C GLU A 183 11.63 -16.68 -8.62
N ALA A 184 10.89 -16.38 -9.67
CA ALA A 184 11.09 -15.20 -10.52
C ALA A 184 10.24 -13.99 -10.10
N ILE A 185 9.40 -14.14 -9.08
CA ILE A 185 8.60 -13.05 -8.50
C ILE A 185 9.38 -12.47 -7.31
N ASP A 186 9.69 -11.18 -7.40
CA ASP A 186 10.50 -10.49 -6.37
C ASP A 186 9.66 -10.02 -5.19
N VAL A 187 8.41 -9.58 -5.45
CA VAL A 187 7.51 -8.99 -4.47
C VAL A 187 6.13 -9.64 -4.57
N LYS A 188 5.65 -10.21 -3.47
CA LYS A 188 4.26 -10.65 -3.30
C LYS A 188 3.63 -9.81 -2.21
N VAL A 189 2.49 -9.19 -2.51
CA VAL A 189 1.79 -8.28 -1.60
C VAL A 189 0.40 -8.82 -1.34
N THR A 190 0.04 -8.93 -0.08
CA THR A 190 -1.36 -9.13 0.32
C THR A 190 -2.08 -7.79 0.23
N VAL A 191 -3.19 -7.74 -0.48
CA VAL A 191 -3.93 -6.52 -0.80
C VAL A 191 -5.40 -6.63 -0.38
N ASP A 192 -5.99 -5.49 -0.02
CA ASP A 192 -7.44 -5.33 0.06
C ASP A 192 -7.94 -4.85 -1.31
N ARG A 193 -8.87 -5.58 -1.90
CA ARG A 193 -9.41 -5.27 -3.23
C ARG A 193 -10.64 -4.36 -3.20
N ALA A 194 -11.10 -3.93 -2.03
CA ALA A 194 -12.36 -3.18 -1.94
C ALA A 194 -12.40 -1.94 -2.83
N ARG A 195 -11.33 -1.11 -2.81
CA ARG A 195 -11.25 0.08 -3.65
C ARG A 195 -10.96 -0.25 -5.10
N GLN A 196 -10.14 -1.28 -5.35
CA GLN A 196 -9.90 -1.79 -6.69
C GLN A 196 -11.21 -2.23 -7.36
N LEU A 197 -12.06 -2.99 -6.67
CA LEU A 197 -13.34 -3.44 -7.22
C LEU A 197 -14.27 -2.25 -7.55
N VAL A 198 -14.29 -1.21 -6.73
CA VAL A 198 -15.03 0.03 -7.04
C VAL A 198 -14.49 0.69 -8.31
N ALA A 199 -13.17 0.78 -8.46
CA ALA A 199 -12.52 1.32 -9.64
C ALA A 199 -12.81 0.48 -10.89
N CYS A 200 -12.71 -0.86 -10.79
CA CYS A 200 -13.07 -1.75 -11.89
C CYS A 200 -14.52 -1.58 -12.34
N HIS A 201 -15.46 -1.39 -11.40
CA HIS A 201 -16.87 -1.12 -11.71
C HIS A 201 -17.11 0.27 -12.32
N ALA A 202 -16.19 1.22 -12.16
CA ALA A 202 -16.27 2.51 -12.86
C ALA A 202 -16.09 2.36 -14.37
N HIS A 203 -15.31 1.38 -14.83
CA HIS A 203 -15.11 1.05 -16.25
C HIS A 203 -16.28 0.23 -16.83
N LYS A 204 -17.45 0.81 -16.87
CA LYS A 204 -18.69 0.15 -17.29
C LYS A 204 -18.62 -0.42 -18.71
N SER A 205 -17.87 0.24 -19.60
CA SER A 205 -17.67 -0.22 -20.97
C SER A 205 -16.80 -1.48 -21.06
N GLN A 206 -16.00 -1.78 -20.05
CA GLN A 206 -15.05 -2.89 -20.01
C GLN A 206 -15.43 -3.96 -18.96
N ALA A 207 -16.13 -3.60 -17.92
CA ALA A 207 -16.48 -4.44 -16.78
C ALA A 207 -17.65 -5.40 -17.07
N LEU A 208 -17.63 -6.04 -18.25
CA LEU A 208 -18.68 -6.98 -18.65
C LEU A 208 -18.71 -8.19 -17.71
N PRO A 209 -19.91 -8.67 -17.28
CA PRO A 209 -20.04 -9.86 -16.44
C PRO A 209 -19.32 -11.07 -17.05
N SER A 210 -18.65 -11.87 -16.22
CA SER A 210 -17.95 -13.09 -16.63
C SER A 210 -16.80 -12.86 -17.62
N SER A 211 -16.29 -11.63 -17.75
CA SER A 211 -15.11 -11.38 -18.57
C SER A 211 -13.84 -11.93 -17.93
N ILE A 212 -12.83 -12.14 -18.77
CA ILE A 212 -11.49 -12.57 -18.33
C ILE A 212 -10.87 -11.63 -17.29
N LEU A 213 -11.27 -10.34 -17.28
CA LEU A 213 -10.80 -9.34 -16.32
C LEU A 213 -11.22 -9.69 -14.90
N TRP A 214 -12.49 -10.05 -14.68
CA TRP A 214 -13.00 -10.48 -13.38
C TRP A 214 -12.43 -11.82 -12.96
N ARG A 215 -12.35 -12.77 -13.91
CA ARG A 215 -11.77 -14.10 -13.63
C ARG A 215 -10.33 -14.01 -13.15
N ARG A 216 -9.56 -13.09 -13.71
CA ARG A 216 -8.20 -12.82 -13.27
C ARG A 216 -8.16 -12.36 -11.80
N LEU A 217 -9.01 -11.42 -11.40
CA LEU A 217 -9.08 -10.96 -10.02
C LEU A 217 -9.49 -12.09 -9.05
N GLU A 218 -10.45 -12.94 -9.46
CA GLU A 218 -10.83 -14.11 -8.66
C GLU A 218 -9.65 -15.07 -8.42
N LEU A 219 -8.85 -15.34 -9.45
CA LEU A 219 -7.71 -16.25 -9.37
C LEU A 219 -6.55 -15.67 -8.55
N LEU A 220 -6.37 -14.34 -8.57
CA LEU A 220 -5.36 -13.65 -7.79
C LEU A 220 -5.76 -13.55 -6.30
N ALA A 221 -7.03 -13.68 -5.98
CA ALA A 221 -7.59 -13.54 -4.64
C ALA A 221 -7.09 -12.23 -3.95
N ASP A 222 -6.42 -12.33 -2.82
CA ASP A 222 -5.88 -11.22 -2.05
C ASP A 222 -4.39 -10.94 -2.28
N THR A 223 -3.79 -11.51 -3.34
CA THR A 223 -2.35 -11.43 -3.56
C THR A 223 -2.04 -10.80 -4.92
N GLU A 224 -1.09 -9.86 -4.92
CA GLU A 224 -0.48 -9.30 -6.13
C GLU A 224 1.00 -9.68 -6.22
N SER A 225 1.50 -9.74 -7.45
CA SER A 225 2.88 -10.16 -7.76
C SER A 225 3.59 -9.11 -8.61
N LEU A 226 4.83 -8.79 -8.23
CA LEU A 226 5.65 -7.83 -8.95
C LEU A 226 7.08 -8.34 -9.12
N ARG A 227 7.77 -7.78 -10.10
CA ARG A 227 9.19 -8.01 -10.39
C ARG A 227 9.94 -6.68 -10.48
N TRP A 228 11.17 -6.67 -9.99
CA TRP A 228 12.06 -5.55 -10.26
C TRP A 228 12.57 -5.63 -11.68
N LEU A 229 12.03 -4.78 -12.55
CA LEU A 229 12.49 -4.68 -13.93
C LEU A 229 13.77 -3.82 -14.04
N ARG A 230 13.91 -2.86 -13.12
CA ARG A 230 15.09 -2.03 -12.94
C ARG A 230 15.23 -1.58 -11.49
N GLN A 231 16.45 -1.58 -10.99
CA GLN A 231 16.82 -0.90 -9.75
C GLN A 231 17.64 0.35 -10.10
N ALA A 232 17.49 1.42 -9.31
CA ALA A 232 18.32 2.61 -9.50
C ALA A 232 19.78 2.30 -9.23
N ASP A 233 20.70 2.86 -10.05
CA ASP A 233 22.13 2.70 -9.82
C ASP A 233 22.53 3.45 -8.55
N SER A 234 23.16 2.76 -7.61
CA SER A 234 23.75 3.40 -6.45
C SER A 234 24.93 4.27 -6.92
N ALA A 235 24.93 5.56 -6.60
CA ALA A 235 26.11 6.39 -6.77
C ALA A 235 27.32 5.69 -6.14
N ALA A 236 28.38 5.50 -6.93
CA ALA A 236 29.52 4.63 -6.69
C ALA A 236 30.02 4.64 -5.25
N GLY A 237 30.05 3.46 -4.61
CA GLY A 237 30.95 3.21 -3.50
C GLY A 237 30.40 2.53 -2.23
N GLN A 238 29.23 1.94 -2.23
CA GLN A 238 28.90 0.99 -1.16
C GLN A 238 28.27 -0.28 -1.75
N PRO A 239 28.76 -1.48 -1.36
CA PRO A 239 28.06 -2.70 -1.69
C PRO A 239 26.67 -2.57 -1.10
N ALA A 240 25.66 -2.93 -1.89
CA ALA A 240 24.29 -3.01 -1.43
C ALA A 240 24.25 -4.00 -0.27
N THR A 241 24.51 -3.52 0.94
CA THR A 241 24.07 -4.17 2.15
C THR A 241 22.57 -4.14 2.01
N LEU A 242 21.96 -5.31 1.85
CA LEU A 242 20.56 -5.55 2.08
C LEU A 242 20.27 -5.05 3.51
N VAL A 243 20.08 -3.74 3.65
CA VAL A 243 19.45 -3.20 4.84
C VAL A 243 18.05 -3.78 4.79
N ARG A 244 17.81 -4.78 5.62
CA ARG A 244 16.49 -5.16 6.06
C ARG A 244 15.83 -3.91 6.65
N LEU A 245 15.24 -3.11 5.79
CA LEU A 245 14.22 -2.18 6.19
C LEU A 245 12.93 -3.01 6.31
N ALA A 246 12.86 -3.83 7.38
CA ALA A 246 11.58 -4.02 8.06
C ALA A 246 11.01 -2.62 8.17
N GLY A 247 9.80 -2.41 7.62
CA GLY A 247 9.15 -1.11 7.57
C GLY A 247 9.12 -0.46 8.95
N GLN A 248 10.18 0.28 9.25
CA GLN A 248 10.10 1.27 10.28
C GLN A 248 9.31 2.40 9.64
N VAL A 249 8.05 2.54 10.04
CA VAL A 249 7.43 3.84 10.09
C VAL A 249 8.31 4.63 11.07
N ALA A 250 9.43 5.12 10.59
CA ALA A 250 10.12 6.21 11.27
C ALA A 250 9.07 7.30 11.43
N ALA A 251 9.00 7.89 12.60
CA ALA A 251 8.26 9.11 12.81
C ALA A 251 8.57 10.04 11.61
N ALA A 252 7.61 10.83 11.14
CA ALA A 252 7.62 11.53 9.85
C ALA A 252 8.88 12.37 9.52
N ASP A 253 9.82 12.45 10.45
CA ASP A 253 11.14 13.08 10.37
C ASP A 253 12.32 12.09 10.35
N GLY A 254 12.05 10.80 10.17
CA GLY A 254 13.09 9.75 10.10
C GLY A 254 13.72 9.37 11.45
N GLN A 255 13.27 9.96 12.55
CA GLN A 255 13.77 9.62 13.88
C GLN A 255 13.05 8.37 14.43
N PRO A 256 13.79 7.39 14.99
CA PRO A 256 13.16 6.25 15.63
C PRO A 256 12.37 6.68 16.87
N MET A 257 11.25 6.00 17.13
CA MET A 257 10.59 6.12 18.43
C MET A 257 11.58 5.68 19.51
N ARG A 258 11.76 6.53 20.53
CA ARG A 258 12.66 6.24 21.66
C ARG A 258 11.87 6.11 22.96
N VAL A 259 12.07 4.99 23.63
CA VAL A 259 11.55 4.78 24.97
C VAL A 259 12.73 4.84 25.95
N ALA A 260 12.68 5.75 26.91
CA ALA A 260 13.77 6.00 27.86
C ALA A 260 13.27 5.89 29.29
N HIS A 261 14.03 5.20 30.13
CA HIS A 261 13.76 5.09 31.57
C HIS A 261 13.88 6.45 32.24
N ARG A 262 12.93 6.79 33.11
CA ARG A 262 12.83 8.08 33.81
C ARG A 262 13.04 7.97 35.34
N GLY A 263 12.99 6.77 35.88
CA GLY A 263 13.09 6.48 37.29
C GLY A 263 11.89 5.68 37.79
N GLY A 264 12.09 4.77 38.77
CA GLY A 264 11.06 3.83 39.17
C GLY A 264 10.60 2.96 37.97
N ASP A 265 9.31 2.79 37.81
CA ASP A 265 8.71 2.06 36.67
C ASP A 265 8.22 2.97 35.55
N LYS A 266 8.73 4.23 35.49
CA LYS A 266 8.33 5.23 34.53
C LYS A 266 9.24 5.23 33.29
N PHE A 267 8.61 5.37 32.14
CA PHE A 267 9.30 5.54 30.88
C PHE A 267 8.67 6.69 30.08
N ASP A 268 9.51 7.48 29.40
CA ASP A 268 9.07 8.47 28.43
C ASP A 268 9.21 7.90 27.02
N ILE A 269 8.13 7.92 26.26
CA ILE A 269 8.03 7.54 24.86
C ILE A 269 8.09 8.82 24.03
N ASN A 270 9.19 9.00 23.28
CA ASN A 270 9.37 10.16 22.41
C ASN A 270 9.12 9.76 20.95
N VAL A 271 8.17 10.42 20.30
CA VAL A 271 7.80 10.20 18.92
C VAL A 271 7.45 11.52 18.24
N ARG A 272 8.19 11.90 17.17
CA ARG A 272 7.94 13.13 16.40
C ARG A 272 7.78 14.42 17.25
N GLY A 273 8.61 14.60 18.27
CA GLY A 273 8.51 15.74 19.18
C GLY A 273 7.39 15.69 20.22
N HIS A 274 6.59 14.60 20.25
CA HIS A 274 5.62 14.34 21.31
C HIS A 274 6.22 13.44 22.38
N THR A 275 5.87 13.66 23.63
CA THR A 275 6.26 12.80 24.76
C THR A 275 5.01 12.23 25.41
N ILE A 276 4.98 10.91 25.56
CA ILE A 276 3.96 10.18 26.30
C ILE A 276 4.68 9.46 27.45
N THR A 277 4.22 9.65 28.65
CA THR A 277 4.76 8.92 29.81
C THR A 277 3.92 7.67 30.06
N VAL A 278 4.58 6.59 30.49
CA VAL A 278 3.94 5.37 31.02
C VAL A 278 4.43 5.11 32.45
N ASP A 279 3.57 4.51 33.25
CA ASP A 279 3.87 4.13 34.65
C ASP A 279 3.15 2.81 34.97
N GLN A 280 3.39 2.26 36.12
CA GLN A 280 2.63 1.13 36.66
C GLN A 280 1.72 1.60 37.82
N PRO A 281 0.59 0.90 38.06
CA PRO A 281 -0.23 1.13 39.25
C PRO A 281 0.56 0.88 40.50
N VAL A 282 0.19 1.54 41.61
CA VAL A 282 0.85 1.39 42.92
C VAL A 282 0.95 -0.07 43.36
N ARG A 283 -0.10 -0.87 43.11
CA ARG A 283 -0.12 -2.31 43.45
C ARG A 283 0.95 -3.12 42.72
N ASP A 284 1.43 -2.62 41.56
CA ASP A 284 2.39 -3.28 40.67
C ASP A 284 3.80 -2.63 40.78
N GLY A 285 4.00 -1.71 41.75
CA GLY A 285 5.29 -1.10 42.07
C GLY A 285 5.53 0.29 41.48
N GLY A 286 4.59 0.87 40.73
CA GLY A 286 4.66 2.22 40.21
C GLY A 286 4.03 3.27 41.13
N ASP A 287 3.87 4.48 40.63
CA ASP A 287 3.25 5.62 41.34
C ASP A 287 1.86 5.98 40.77
N ASP A 288 1.36 5.24 39.77
CA ASP A 288 0.05 5.47 39.09
C ASP A 288 -0.11 6.89 38.53
N THR A 289 0.96 7.42 37.94
CA THR A 289 1.00 8.81 37.43
C THR A 289 0.72 8.89 35.90
N ALA A 290 0.62 7.76 35.23
CA ALA A 290 0.38 7.66 33.79
C ALA A 290 -0.20 6.27 33.45
N PRO A 291 -0.82 6.11 32.25
CA PRO A 291 -1.31 4.81 31.82
C PRO A 291 -0.18 3.79 31.69
N THR A 292 -0.53 2.52 31.86
CA THR A 292 0.40 1.40 31.62
C THR A 292 0.67 1.20 30.12
N PRO A 293 1.79 0.55 29.73
CA PRO A 293 2.02 0.15 28.34
C PRO A 293 0.88 -0.68 27.73
N THR A 294 0.24 -1.55 28.55
CA THR A 294 -0.92 -2.35 28.10
C THR A 294 -2.13 -1.48 27.81
N GLU A 295 -2.42 -0.49 28.64
CA GLU A 295 -3.51 0.46 28.40
C GLU A 295 -3.25 1.32 27.17
N LEU A 296 -1.99 1.74 26.93
CA LEU A 296 -1.63 2.42 25.68
C LEU A 296 -1.82 1.55 24.43
N PHE A 297 -1.55 0.26 24.53
CA PHE A 297 -1.82 -0.68 23.44
C PHE A 297 -3.33 -0.73 23.11
N ILE A 298 -4.20 -0.81 24.12
CA ILE A 298 -5.65 -0.75 23.93
C ILE A 298 -6.09 0.62 23.39
N ALA A 299 -5.55 1.70 23.95
CA ALA A 299 -5.84 3.06 23.51
C ALA A 299 -5.41 3.30 22.04
N SER A 300 -4.31 2.69 21.59
CA SER A 300 -3.88 2.78 20.19
C SER A 300 -4.89 2.15 19.24
N LEU A 301 -5.45 0.99 19.59
CA LEU A 301 -6.50 0.34 18.82
C LEU A 301 -7.79 1.19 18.83
N ALA A 302 -8.24 1.62 20.00
CA ALA A 302 -9.47 2.42 20.15
C ALA A 302 -9.37 3.75 19.36
N SER A 303 -8.23 4.45 19.45
CA SER A 303 -8.01 5.70 18.73
C SER A 303 -7.92 5.49 17.21
N CYS A 304 -7.37 4.37 16.76
CA CYS A 304 -7.32 4.01 15.35
C CYS A 304 -8.73 3.76 14.81
N VAL A 305 -9.57 3.00 15.52
CA VAL A 305 -10.99 2.79 15.19
C VAL A 305 -11.74 4.12 15.12
N ALA A 306 -11.57 4.99 16.14
CA ALA A 306 -12.20 6.32 16.15
C ALA A 306 -11.78 7.19 14.97
N PHE A 307 -10.50 7.14 14.58
CA PHE A 307 -9.98 7.90 13.45
C PHE A 307 -10.63 7.46 12.13
N TYR A 308 -10.74 6.16 11.88
CA TYR A 308 -11.37 5.63 10.67
C TYR A 308 -12.87 5.92 10.64
N ALA A 309 -13.57 5.75 11.77
CA ALA A 309 -14.98 6.11 11.91
C ALA A 309 -15.22 7.59 11.61
N ARG A 310 -14.41 8.49 12.21
CA ARG A 310 -14.49 9.93 11.93
C ARG A 310 -14.28 10.27 10.45
N ARG A 311 -13.29 9.64 9.81
CA ARG A 311 -13.05 9.86 8.37
C ARG A 311 -14.21 9.42 7.51
N TYR A 312 -14.83 8.29 7.83
CA TYR A 312 -16.03 7.83 7.14
C TYR A 312 -17.17 8.84 7.27
N LEU A 313 -17.48 9.27 8.52
CA LEU A 313 -18.54 10.25 8.77
C LEU A 313 -18.29 11.57 8.02
N ALA A 314 -17.07 12.11 8.12
CA ALA A 314 -16.70 13.37 7.45
C ALA A 314 -16.80 13.25 5.92
N ARG A 315 -16.40 12.13 5.32
CA ARG A 315 -16.48 11.88 3.87
C ARG A 315 -17.92 11.86 3.37
N HIS A 316 -18.84 11.43 4.21
CA HIS A 316 -20.28 11.36 3.87
C HIS A 316 -21.08 12.58 4.36
N ASN A 317 -20.40 13.64 4.81
CA ASN A 317 -21.02 14.84 5.36
C ASN A 317 -21.98 14.54 6.53
N LEU A 318 -21.63 13.54 7.34
CA LEU A 318 -22.39 13.13 8.54
C LEU A 318 -21.80 13.78 9.79
N PRO A 319 -22.60 13.95 10.86
CA PRO A 319 -22.12 14.51 12.12
C PRO A 319 -20.93 13.73 12.70
N THR A 320 -19.95 14.45 13.25
CA THR A 320 -18.77 13.85 13.92
C THR A 320 -18.72 14.19 15.41
N ASP A 321 -19.50 15.18 15.85
CA ASP A 321 -19.53 15.60 17.25
C ASP A 321 -20.23 14.55 18.11
N GLY A 322 -19.58 14.14 19.20
CA GLY A 322 -20.06 13.05 20.04
C GLY A 322 -19.56 11.65 19.62
N LEU A 323 -18.77 11.54 18.53
CA LEU A 323 -18.10 10.27 18.20
C LEU A 323 -17.11 9.90 19.31
N ALA A 324 -17.23 8.69 19.85
CA ALA A 324 -16.31 8.17 20.84
C ALA A 324 -16.12 6.64 20.68
N VAL A 325 -15.06 6.11 21.25
CA VAL A 325 -14.83 4.67 21.38
C VAL A 325 -14.50 4.36 22.82
N GLU A 326 -15.31 3.50 23.41
CA GLU A 326 -15.02 2.90 24.71
C GLU A 326 -14.34 1.55 24.50
N ALA A 327 -13.35 1.24 25.36
CA ALA A 327 -12.59 0.00 25.28
C ALA A 327 -12.56 -0.69 26.63
N THR A 328 -12.79 -2.00 26.64
CA THR A 328 -12.52 -2.89 27.77
C THR A 328 -11.66 -4.05 27.30
N PHE A 329 -10.90 -4.67 28.20
CA PHE A 329 -10.02 -5.77 27.85
C PHE A 329 -9.85 -6.77 28.99
N ASP A 330 -9.55 -8.00 28.62
CA ASP A 330 -9.27 -9.11 29.53
C ASP A 330 -7.80 -9.52 29.48
N MET A 331 -7.24 -9.94 30.62
CA MET A 331 -5.88 -10.45 30.74
C MET A 331 -5.85 -11.98 30.85
N GLY A 332 -5.09 -12.61 29.97
CA GLY A 332 -4.76 -14.03 30.07
C GLY A 332 -3.48 -14.25 30.90
N SER A 333 -3.35 -15.41 31.52
CA SER A 333 -2.31 -15.69 32.55
C SER A 333 -1.28 -16.70 32.14
N ARG A 334 -1.07 -17.18 31.03
CA ARG A 334 0.05 -18.12 30.69
C ARG A 334 0.24 -18.26 29.18
N PRO A 335 1.07 -17.45 28.57
CA PRO A 335 1.80 -16.30 29.13
C PRO A 335 0.85 -15.14 29.46
N ALA A 336 1.31 -14.18 30.28
CA ALA A 336 0.58 -12.93 30.52
C ALA A 336 0.41 -12.18 29.17
N ARG A 337 -0.82 -11.89 28.79
CA ARG A 337 -1.18 -11.20 27.55
C ARG A 337 -2.58 -10.62 27.63
N VAL A 338 -2.90 -9.68 26.75
CA VAL A 338 -4.29 -9.33 26.49
C VAL A 338 -4.93 -10.53 25.78
N SER A 339 -6.04 -11.03 26.29
CA SER A 339 -6.76 -12.21 25.78
C SER A 339 -8.06 -11.87 25.09
N GLY A 340 -8.62 -10.69 25.35
CA GLY A 340 -9.83 -10.18 24.71
C GLY A 340 -9.83 -8.66 24.75
N ILE A 341 -10.38 -8.01 23.75
CA ILE A 341 -10.60 -6.57 23.65
C ILE A 341 -12.00 -6.35 23.11
N ASP A 342 -12.84 -5.63 23.84
CA ASP A 342 -14.15 -5.19 23.39
C ASP A 342 -14.15 -3.68 23.17
N LEU A 343 -14.52 -3.27 21.95
CA LEU A 343 -14.64 -1.87 21.55
C LEU A 343 -16.10 -1.51 21.28
N ARG A 344 -16.56 -0.42 21.84
CA ARG A 344 -17.92 0.11 21.63
C ARG A 344 -17.79 1.47 20.94
N LEU A 345 -18.20 1.50 19.68
CA LEU A 345 -18.24 2.74 18.88
C LEU A 345 -19.53 3.49 19.21
N ILE A 346 -19.39 4.66 19.82
CA ILE A 346 -20.48 5.58 20.13
C ILE A 346 -20.66 6.50 18.92
N VAL A 347 -21.78 6.32 18.23
CA VAL A 347 -22.07 7.05 16.99
C VAL A 347 -22.82 8.33 17.31
N PRO A 348 -22.47 9.47 16.67
CA PRO A 348 -23.17 10.75 16.85
C PRO A 348 -24.66 10.65 16.48
N ASP A 349 -25.47 11.50 17.15
CA ASP A 349 -26.86 11.68 16.78
C ASP A 349 -26.98 12.18 15.34
N GLY A 350 -28.00 11.72 14.61
CA GLY A 350 -28.27 12.13 13.24
C GLY A 350 -27.57 11.33 12.16
N VAL A 351 -26.81 10.29 12.51
CA VAL A 351 -26.29 9.30 11.54
C VAL A 351 -27.42 8.35 11.14
N PRO A 352 -27.78 8.27 9.83
CA PRO A 352 -28.84 7.40 9.34
C PRO A 352 -28.54 5.91 9.60
N ALA A 353 -29.56 5.11 9.90
CA ALA A 353 -29.41 3.70 10.25
C ALA A 353 -28.74 2.89 9.13
N GLU A 354 -29.01 3.18 7.87
CA GLU A 354 -28.40 2.55 6.70
C GLU A 354 -26.88 2.83 6.54
N ARG A 355 -26.35 3.78 7.33
CA ARG A 355 -24.91 4.09 7.36
C ARG A 355 -24.15 3.42 8.49
N LEU A 356 -24.84 2.76 9.42
CA LEU A 356 -24.20 2.15 10.59
C LEU A 356 -23.36 0.91 10.21
N ASP A 357 -23.88 0.02 9.39
CA ASP A 357 -23.13 -1.16 8.94
C ASP A 357 -21.89 -0.80 8.11
N PRO A 358 -21.96 0.10 7.10
CA PRO A 358 -20.78 0.57 6.40
C PRO A 358 -19.77 1.32 7.30
N LEU A 359 -20.25 2.10 8.28
CA LEU A 359 -19.39 2.76 9.26
C LEU A 359 -18.62 1.73 10.10
N LEU A 360 -19.32 0.72 10.60
CA LEU A 360 -18.71 -0.36 11.38
C LEU A 360 -17.70 -1.14 10.54
N ALA A 361 -18.02 -1.47 9.30
CA ALA A 361 -17.11 -2.15 8.38
C ALA A 361 -15.81 -1.38 8.17
N VAL A 362 -15.88 -0.04 7.99
CA VAL A 362 -14.67 0.80 7.86
C VAL A 362 -13.89 0.87 9.17
N ALA A 363 -14.57 1.00 10.31
CA ALA A 363 -13.95 1.11 11.61
C ALA A 363 -13.19 -0.17 12.02
N THR A 364 -13.73 -1.35 11.67
CA THR A 364 -13.12 -2.66 11.96
C THR A 364 -11.92 -3.00 11.07
N HIS A 365 -11.67 -2.26 10.00
CA HIS A 365 -10.52 -2.45 9.11
C HIS A 365 -9.42 -1.39 9.34
N CYS A 366 -9.31 -0.88 10.55
CA CYS A 366 -8.25 0.07 10.90
C CYS A 366 -6.87 -0.61 10.96
N THR A 367 -5.80 0.17 10.71
CA THR A 367 -4.42 -0.34 10.65
C THR A 367 -4.02 -1.15 11.87
N VAL A 368 -4.35 -0.70 13.09
CA VAL A 368 -4.00 -1.42 14.33
C VAL A 368 -4.78 -2.73 14.45
N HIS A 369 -6.06 -2.75 14.05
CA HIS A 369 -6.86 -3.98 14.04
C HIS A 369 -6.29 -5.01 13.03
N ASN A 370 -5.96 -4.59 11.82
CA ASN A 370 -5.34 -5.45 10.83
C ASN A 370 -3.99 -6.02 11.32
N THR A 371 -3.21 -5.21 12.06
CA THR A 371 -1.95 -5.65 12.68
C THR A 371 -2.19 -6.72 13.75
N LEU A 372 -3.31 -6.67 14.47
CA LEU A 372 -3.67 -7.71 15.44
C LEU A 372 -4.15 -9.00 14.75
N ALA A 373 -4.87 -8.87 13.64
CA ALA A 373 -5.34 -10.01 12.85
C ALA A 373 -4.18 -10.75 12.17
N THR A 374 -3.15 -10.00 11.74
CA THR A 374 -1.92 -10.54 11.13
C THR A 374 -0.73 -10.00 11.91
N ALA A 375 -0.30 -10.75 12.94
CA ALA A 375 0.76 -10.31 13.83
C ALA A 375 2.09 -10.08 13.08
N PRO A 376 2.75 -8.92 13.28
CA PRO A 376 4.05 -8.65 12.67
C PRO A 376 5.14 -9.51 13.31
N GLU A 377 6.21 -9.75 12.55
CA GLU A 377 7.43 -10.31 13.12
C GLU A 377 8.07 -9.28 14.06
N VAL A 378 8.36 -9.68 15.30
CA VAL A 378 9.02 -8.83 16.30
C VAL A 378 10.41 -9.36 16.55
N SER A 379 11.44 -8.52 16.35
CA SER A 379 12.83 -8.84 16.69
C SER A 379 13.35 -7.89 17.77
N ILE A 380 14.08 -8.43 18.74
CA ILE A 380 14.72 -7.66 19.82
C ILE A 380 16.20 -7.95 19.79
N SER A 381 17.04 -6.91 19.78
CA SER A 381 18.49 -7.02 19.82
C SER A 381 19.07 -6.14 20.92
N LEU A 382 20.22 -6.55 21.46
CA LEU A 382 20.99 -5.77 22.41
C LEU A 382 22.04 -4.95 21.66
N VAL A 383 22.17 -3.67 22.00
CA VAL A 383 23.23 -2.79 21.52
C VAL A 383 23.90 -2.12 22.73
N ASP A 384 25.20 -1.96 22.70
CA ASP A 384 25.94 -1.24 23.74
C ASP A 384 25.56 0.24 23.71
N ALA A 385 25.42 0.83 24.89
CA ALA A 385 25.25 2.29 24.98
C ALA A 385 26.47 2.99 24.37
N PRO A 386 26.28 4.05 23.55
CA PRO A 386 27.41 4.82 23.01
C PRO A 386 28.26 5.36 24.17
N LYS A 387 29.55 4.97 24.21
CA LYS A 387 30.53 5.46 25.18
C LYS A 387 30.72 6.94 24.96
N GLY A 388 30.16 7.78 25.82
CA GLY A 388 30.50 9.20 25.97
C GLY A 388 29.57 10.21 25.29
N GLN A 389 28.47 10.51 25.91
CA GLN A 389 27.98 11.89 26.00
C GLN A 389 27.71 12.17 27.48
N PRO A 390 28.35 13.20 28.10
CA PRO A 390 28.02 13.59 29.44
C PRO A 390 26.59 14.12 29.46
N ASP A 391 25.82 13.71 30.48
CA ASP A 391 24.50 14.23 30.76
C ASP A 391 24.51 15.78 30.70
N GLN A 392 23.79 16.34 29.74
CA GLN A 392 23.40 17.75 29.81
C GLN A 392 22.41 17.87 30.98
N LYS A 393 22.95 18.11 32.16
CA LYS A 393 22.19 18.64 33.28
C LYS A 393 21.48 19.90 32.77
N LEU A 394 20.17 19.84 32.75
CA LEU A 394 19.33 21.03 32.65
C LEU A 394 19.76 22.00 33.73
N ALA A 395 20.45 23.05 33.34
CA ALA A 395 20.74 24.19 34.18
C ALA A 395 19.42 24.93 34.43
N ASN A 396 18.74 24.60 35.51
CA ASN A 396 17.73 25.48 36.06
C ASN A 396 18.48 26.68 36.66
N GLY A 397 18.51 27.77 35.89
CA GLY A 397 18.92 29.08 36.42
C GLY A 397 17.83 29.63 37.30
N GLU A 398 18.11 29.65 38.60
CA GLU A 398 17.47 30.58 39.53
C GLU A 398 17.78 32.02 39.08
N ARG A 399 16.76 32.86 38.91
CA ARG A 399 16.58 34.21 39.50
C ARG A 399 15.18 34.73 39.21
#